data_e381cd36ef2a94f296b297f55364238e
#
_entry.id   e381cd36ef2a94f296b297f55364238e
#
_cell.length_a   1.000
_cell.length_b   1.000
_cell.length_c   1.000
_cell.angle_alpha   90.00
_cell.angle_beta   90.00
_cell.angle_gamma   90.00
#
_symmetry.space_group_name_H-M   'P 1'
#
loop_
_entity.id
_entity.type
_entity.pdbx_description
1 polymer ?
#
loop_
_entity_poly.entity_id
_entity_poly.type
_entity_poly.pdbx_seq_one_letter_code
_entity_poly.pdbx_strand_id
1 'polypeptide(L)'
;MPAEIKSVVFDFDGVLIDSVDLKFDAMKECYVDFGEDFADHVLAYHKEHHTTRYVTAEYVMEKQGISDPNFVEERAKMYSKLVEDKIVKMPLYPGADSVIMEVGKRMPIFISTGTPEEEINKILRKKCMRHLFDAVFGSPDKKEQHFEKILKSTGLPPRNVLFIGDMPSDYHVSQNVKVNFLGYNFRGKEDYPNVEHVDKLLNVLDYIESRKANRFKW
;
A
#
# COMPACT_ATOMS: atom_id res chain seq x y z
N MET A 1 -0.53 -9.98 26.95
CA MET A 1 -0.89 -10.94 25.89
C MET A 1 -1.13 -10.15 24.62
N PRO A 2 -0.70 -10.63 23.44
CA PRO A 2 -1.03 -9.97 22.18
C PRO A 2 -2.55 -9.88 22.01
N ALA A 3 -3.02 -8.77 21.42
CA ALA A 3 -4.44 -8.57 21.20
C ALA A 3 -4.94 -9.46 20.05
N GLU A 4 -6.17 -9.95 20.16
CA GLU A 4 -6.83 -10.71 19.10
C GLU A 4 -7.05 -9.81 17.88
N ILE A 5 -6.69 -10.28 16.68
CA ILE A 5 -6.95 -9.57 15.44
C ILE A 5 -8.42 -9.75 15.04
N LYS A 6 -9.10 -8.63 14.73
CA LYS A 6 -10.52 -8.58 14.37
C LYS A 6 -10.80 -7.83 13.06
N SER A 7 -9.78 -7.27 12.46
CA SER A 7 -9.83 -6.63 11.13
C SER A 7 -8.43 -6.62 10.51
N VAL A 8 -8.36 -6.74 9.19
CA VAL A 8 -7.10 -6.68 8.44
C VAL A 8 -7.16 -5.58 7.39
N VAL A 9 -6.11 -4.80 7.32
CA VAL A 9 -5.89 -3.79 6.29
C VAL A 9 -4.68 -4.21 5.46
N PHE A 10 -4.82 -4.28 4.15
CA PHE A 10 -3.74 -4.60 3.24
C PHE A 10 -3.26 -3.32 2.54
N ASP A 11 -1.95 -3.13 2.40
CA ASP A 11 -1.48 -2.34 1.28
C ASP A 11 -1.73 -3.14 -0.02
N PHE A 12 -1.68 -2.47 -1.15
CA PHE A 12 -1.94 -3.08 -2.44
C PHE A 12 -0.64 -3.41 -3.18
N ASP A 13 0.17 -2.38 -3.42
CA ASP A 13 1.43 -2.47 -4.16
C ASP A 13 2.52 -3.09 -3.29
N GLY A 14 3.21 -4.12 -3.78
CA GLY A 14 4.20 -4.83 -2.98
C GLY A 14 3.63 -5.83 -1.96
N VAL A 15 2.31 -5.82 -1.72
CA VAL A 15 1.63 -6.75 -0.79
C VAL A 15 0.67 -7.70 -1.51
N LEU A 16 -0.28 -7.19 -2.28
CA LEU A 16 -1.22 -8.03 -3.02
C LEU A 16 -0.75 -8.28 -4.46
N ILE A 17 0.08 -7.39 -5.00
CA ILE A 17 0.59 -7.43 -6.36
C ILE A 17 2.03 -6.95 -6.43
N ASP A 18 2.85 -7.55 -7.31
CA ASP A 18 4.27 -7.21 -7.49
C ASP A 18 4.45 -6.03 -8.46
N SER A 19 3.94 -4.87 -8.08
CA SER A 19 3.91 -3.68 -8.94
C SER A 19 4.96 -2.62 -8.61
N VAL A 20 5.80 -2.83 -7.60
CA VAL A 20 6.71 -1.80 -7.11
C VAL A 20 7.74 -1.40 -8.18
N ASP A 21 8.41 -2.37 -8.80
CA ASP A 21 9.42 -2.08 -9.82
C ASP A 21 8.78 -1.47 -11.07
N LEU A 22 7.61 -1.98 -11.50
CA LEU A 22 6.83 -1.37 -12.57
C LEU A 22 6.52 0.11 -12.31
N LYS A 23 6.18 0.44 -11.07
CA LYS A 23 5.88 1.82 -10.66
C LYS A 23 7.12 2.70 -10.66
N PHE A 24 8.27 2.18 -10.27
CA PHE A 24 9.53 2.89 -10.35
C PHE A 24 9.96 3.15 -11.79
N ASP A 25 9.84 2.15 -12.67
CA ASP A 25 10.13 2.32 -14.09
C ASP A 25 9.22 3.37 -14.74
N ALA A 26 7.93 3.33 -14.43
CA ALA A 26 6.99 4.33 -14.92
C ALA A 26 7.27 5.73 -14.37
N MET A 27 7.73 5.83 -13.11
CA MET A 27 8.14 7.12 -12.53
C MET A 27 9.33 7.72 -13.28
N LYS A 28 10.36 6.92 -13.58
CA LYS A 28 11.49 7.36 -14.40
C LYS A 28 11.02 7.77 -15.81
N GLU A 29 10.20 6.94 -16.47
CA GLU A 29 9.71 7.16 -17.83
C GLU A 29 8.92 8.48 -17.94
N CYS A 30 8.24 8.92 -16.90
CA CYS A 30 7.53 10.21 -16.88
C CYS A 30 8.43 11.43 -17.08
N TYR A 31 9.75 11.30 -16.92
CA TYR A 31 10.69 12.43 -16.92
C TYR A 31 11.90 12.26 -17.84
N VAL A 32 11.92 11.24 -18.70
CA VAL A 32 13.01 11.01 -19.66
C VAL A 32 13.13 12.13 -20.72
N ASP A 33 12.06 12.89 -20.95
CA ASP A 33 12.07 14.08 -21.83
C ASP A 33 12.94 15.24 -21.28
N PHE A 34 13.29 15.22 -19.98
CA PHE A 34 14.28 16.12 -19.37
C PHE A 34 15.71 15.57 -19.42
N GLY A 35 15.93 14.40 -20.02
CA GLY A 35 17.20 13.67 -20.08
C GLY A 35 17.28 12.53 -19.06
N GLU A 36 17.99 11.46 -19.45
CA GLU A 36 18.11 10.21 -18.66
C GLU A 36 18.68 10.47 -17.24
N ASP A 37 19.77 11.26 -17.15
CA ASP A 37 20.42 11.57 -15.87
C ASP A 37 19.47 12.30 -14.90
N PHE A 38 18.65 13.20 -15.43
CA PHE A 38 17.66 13.91 -14.64
C PHE A 38 16.52 12.99 -14.23
N ALA A 39 16.05 12.11 -15.11
CA ALA A 39 15.02 11.12 -14.79
C ALA A 39 15.48 10.15 -13.69
N ASP A 40 16.77 9.74 -13.72
CA ASP A 40 17.37 8.93 -12.65
C ASP A 40 17.44 9.69 -11.32
N HIS A 41 17.77 10.98 -11.35
CA HIS A 41 17.74 11.83 -10.17
C HIS A 41 16.33 11.97 -9.58
N VAL A 42 15.31 12.16 -10.43
CA VAL A 42 13.89 12.21 -10.01
C VAL A 42 13.45 10.89 -9.37
N LEU A 43 13.84 9.76 -9.96
CA LEU A 43 13.55 8.45 -9.40
C LEU A 43 14.22 8.24 -8.04
N ALA A 44 15.49 8.67 -7.89
CA ALA A 44 16.20 8.60 -6.61
C ALA A 44 15.48 9.44 -5.54
N TYR A 45 15.12 10.68 -5.85
CA TYR A 45 14.33 11.54 -4.98
C TYR A 45 12.99 10.88 -4.57
N HIS A 46 12.27 10.31 -5.53
CA HIS A 46 10.99 9.64 -5.27
C HIS A 46 11.15 8.45 -4.29
N LYS A 47 12.20 7.65 -4.47
CA LYS A 47 12.50 6.50 -3.60
C LYS A 47 12.93 6.93 -2.21
N GLU A 48 13.83 7.89 -2.10
CA GLU A 48 14.38 8.37 -0.82
C GLU A 48 13.32 9.02 0.08
N HIS A 49 12.44 9.82 -0.52
CA HIS A 49 11.43 10.57 0.21
C HIS A 49 10.04 9.92 0.23
N HIS A 50 9.89 8.75 -0.38
CA HIS A 50 8.61 8.02 -0.46
C HIS A 50 7.43 8.90 -0.92
N THR A 51 7.68 9.77 -1.90
CA THR A 51 6.73 10.77 -2.37
C THR A 51 5.60 10.17 -3.20
N THR A 52 4.48 10.90 -3.32
CA THR A 52 3.45 10.59 -4.31
C THR A 52 3.86 11.10 -5.69
N ARG A 53 3.20 10.61 -6.77
CA ARG A 53 3.41 11.11 -8.14
C ARG A 53 3.20 12.62 -8.27
N TYR A 54 2.31 13.20 -7.48
CA TYR A 54 2.01 14.63 -7.45
C TYR A 54 3.16 15.42 -6.82
N VAL A 55 3.62 15.01 -5.65
CA VAL A 55 4.76 15.64 -4.95
C VAL A 55 6.04 15.52 -5.78
N THR A 56 6.25 14.39 -6.47
CA THR A 56 7.39 14.23 -7.38
C THR A 56 7.28 15.21 -8.56
N ALA A 57 6.08 15.39 -9.14
CA ALA A 57 5.86 16.33 -10.22
C ALA A 57 6.04 17.80 -9.77
N GLU A 58 5.59 18.16 -8.58
CA GLU A 58 5.84 19.47 -7.98
C GLU A 58 7.34 19.74 -7.77
N TYR A 59 8.08 18.75 -7.29
CA TYR A 59 9.54 18.83 -7.17
C TYR A 59 10.21 19.10 -8.51
N VAL A 60 9.81 18.36 -9.57
CA VAL A 60 10.36 18.58 -10.93
C VAL A 60 9.99 19.96 -11.46
N MET A 61 8.75 20.39 -11.27
CA MET A 61 8.26 21.70 -11.67
C MET A 61 9.12 22.81 -11.05
N GLU A 62 9.42 22.72 -9.74
CA GLU A 62 10.29 23.66 -9.05
C GLU A 62 11.73 23.63 -9.57
N LYS A 63 12.33 22.43 -9.71
CA LYS A 63 13.72 22.24 -10.14
C LYS A 63 13.97 22.73 -11.56
N GLN A 64 13.00 22.59 -12.45
CA GLN A 64 13.09 22.97 -13.86
C GLN A 64 12.56 24.39 -14.13
N GLY A 65 12.06 25.10 -13.11
CA GLY A 65 11.49 26.44 -13.27
C GLY A 65 10.26 26.48 -14.19
N ILE A 66 9.47 25.40 -14.20
CA ILE A 66 8.28 25.26 -15.03
C ILE A 66 7.15 26.10 -14.44
N SER A 67 6.52 26.94 -15.26
CA SER A 67 5.39 27.80 -14.84
C SER A 67 4.02 27.32 -15.36
N ASP A 68 3.97 26.14 -15.98
CA ASP A 68 2.73 25.58 -16.49
C ASP A 68 1.85 25.02 -15.34
N PRO A 69 0.68 25.58 -15.09
CA PRO A 69 -0.20 25.15 -14.01
C PRO A 69 -0.76 23.71 -14.22
N ASN A 70 -0.70 23.18 -15.43
CA ASN A 70 -1.19 21.84 -15.76
C ASN A 70 -0.12 20.76 -15.61
N PHE A 71 1.16 21.14 -15.48
CA PHE A 71 2.30 20.21 -15.51
C PHE A 71 2.13 19.03 -14.53
N VAL A 72 1.78 19.32 -13.28
CA VAL A 72 1.62 18.30 -12.23
C VAL A 72 0.56 17.28 -12.61
N GLU A 73 -0.60 17.77 -13.06
CA GLU A 73 -1.73 16.92 -13.45
C GLU A 73 -1.43 16.09 -14.71
N GLU A 74 -0.74 16.68 -15.68
CA GLU A 74 -0.32 15.97 -16.92
C GLU A 74 0.67 14.85 -16.62
N ARG A 75 1.67 15.09 -15.77
CA ARG A 75 2.62 14.05 -15.33
C ARG A 75 1.93 12.95 -14.53
N ALA A 76 1.01 13.31 -13.64
CA ALA A 76 0.21 12.34 -12.91
C ALA A 76 -0.65 11.46 -13.82
N LYS A 77 -1.28 12.03 -14.85
CA LYS A 77 -2.03 11.29 -15.89
C LYS A 77 -1.14 10.40 -16.74
N MET A 78 0.05 10.90 -17.14
CA MET A 78 1.03 10.11 -17.88
C MET A 78 1.45 8.88 -17.08
N TYR A 79 1.78 9.05 -15.80
CA TYR A 79 2.10 7.95 -14.90
C TYR A 79 0.95 6.94 -14.80
N SER A 80 -0.28 7.40 -14.57
CA SER A 80 -1.46 6.52 -14.51
C SER A 80 -1.63 5.69 -15.78
N LYS A 81 -1.44 6.32 -16.96
CA LYS A 81 -1.53 5.62 -18.25
C LYS A 81 -0.44 4.56 -18.43
N LEU A 82 0.78 4.83 -17.96
CA LEU A 82 1.89 3.87 -18.03
C LEU A 82 1.67 2.62 -17.19
N VAL A 83 1.00 2.76 -16.04
CA VAL A 83 0.89 1.67 -15.05
C VAL A 83 -0.44 0.93 -15.06
N GLU A 84 -1.58 1.59 -15.31
CA GLU A 84 -2.92 1.01 -15.09
C GLU A 84 -3.13 -0.32 -15.81
N ASP A 85 -2.93 -0.36 -17.13
CA ASP A 85 -3.21 -1.56 -17.92
C ASP A 85 -2.24 -2.72 -17.60
N LYS A 86 -1.00 -2.37 -17.21
CA LYS A 86 0.00 -3.35 -16.80
C LYS A 86 -0.38 -3.94 -15.45
N ILE A 87 -0.74 -3.11 -14.45
CA ILE A 87 -1.17 -3.55 -13.12
C ILE A 87 -2.42 -4.44 -13.19
N VAL A 88 -3.39 -4.11 -14.04
CA VAL A 88 -4.59 -4.93 -14.22
C VAL A 88 -4.24 -6.35 -14.70
N LYS A 89 -3.24 -6.50 -15.55
CA LYS A 89 -2.79 -7.80 -16.11
C LYS A 89 -1.85 -8.57 -15.18
N MET A 90 -1.21 -7.91 -14.21
CA MET A 90 -0.31 -8.58 -13.28
C MET A 90 -1.05 -9.58 -12.42
N PRO A 91 -0.48 -10.77 -12.17
CA PRO A 91 -1.04 -11.71 -11.20
C PRO A 91 -0.95 -11.14 -9.77
N LEU A 92 -1.80 -11.66 -8.90
CA LEU A 92 -1.62 -11.48 -7.47
C LEU A 92 -0.37 -12.23 -7.00
N TYR A 93 0.20 -11.80 -5.88
CA TYR A 93 1.19 -12.61 -5.19
C TYR A 93 0.63 -14.00 -4.84
N PRO A 94 1.46 -15.06 -4.87
CA PRO A 94 1.03 -16.40 -4.51
C PRO A 94 0.34 -16.45 -3.15
N GLY A 95 -0.89 -16.94 -3.12
CA GLY A 95 -1.70 -17.09 -1.91
C GLY A 95 -2.48 -15.83 -1.50
N ALA A 96 -2.35 -14.70 -2.19
CA ALA A 96 -3.09 -13.48 -1.85
C ALA A 96 -4.61 -13.69 -1.93
N ASP A 97 -5.09 -14.35 -2.98
CA ASP A 97 -6.49 -14.70 -3.17
C ASP A 97 -7.02 -15.55 -2.00
N SER A 98 -6.29 -16.58 -1.63
CA SER A 98 -6.63 -17.47 -0.52
C SER A 98 -6.70 -16.71 0.82
N VAL A 99 -5.72 -15.85 1.09
CA VAL A 99 -5.68 -15.04 2.33
C VAL A 99 -6.86 -14.07 2.37
N ILE A 100 -7.10 -13.33 1.28
CA ILE A 100 -8.22 -12.38 1.19
C ILE A 100 -9.55 -13.11 1.46
N MET A 101 -9.78 -14.25 0.81
CA MET A 101 -11.02 -15.01 0.97
C MET A 101 -11.17 -15.59 2.38
N GLU A 102 -10.11 -16.19 2.95
CA GLU A 102 -10.19 -16.80 4.28
C GLU A 102 -10.32 -15.77 5.40
N VAL A 103 -9.62 -14.63 5.29
CA VAL A 103 -9.75 -13.55 6.28
C VAL A 103 -11.11 -12.88 6.14
N GLY A 104 -11.55 -12.55 4.91
CA GLY A 104 -12.83 -11.87 4.66
C GLY A 104 -14.08 -12.67 5.11
N LYS A 105 -14.00 -14.02 5.18
CA LYS A 105 -15.07 -14.84 5.78
C LYS A 105 -15.22 -14.65 7.29
N ARG A 106 -14.20 -14.14 7.97
CA ARG A 106 -14.11 -14.14 9.43
C ARG A 106 -14.14 -12.74 10.03
N MET A 107 -13.68 -11.72 9.29
CA MET A 107 -13.55 -10.35 9.78
C MET A 107 -13.51 -9.34 8.63
N PRO A 108 -13.84 -8.06 8.88
CA PRO A 108 -13.74 -7.00 7.88
C PRO A 108 -12.32 -6.87 7.35
N ILE A 109 -12.21 -6.67 6.04
CA ILE A 109 -10.93 -6.44 5.34
C ILE A 109 -10.98 -5.18 4.50
N PHE A 110 -9.87 -4.46 4.48
CA PHE A 110 -9.73 -3.16 3.85
C PHE A 110 -8.47 -3.09 2.99
N ILE A 111 -8.45 -2.15 2.06
CA ILE A 111 -7.23 -1.69 1.39
C ILE A 111 -6.92 -0.27 1.83
N SER A 112 -5.62 -0.01 2.09
CA SER A 112 -5.06 1.33 2.34
C SER A 112 -3.80 1.50 1.49
N THR A 113 -3.89 2.26 0.39
CA THR A 113 -2.80 2.40 -0.59
C THR A 113 -2.50 3.85 -0.93
N GLY A 114 -1.28 4.14 -1.37
CA GLY A 114 -0.90 5.44 -1.95
C GLY A 114 -1.41 5.66 -3.38
N THR A 115 -1.94 4.63 -4.04
CA THR A 115 -2.60 4.76 -5.36
C THR A 115 -3.88 5.62 -5.21
N PRO A 116 -4.19 6.53 -6.16
CA PRO A 116 -5.44 7.31 -6.11
C PRO A 116 -6.68 6.42 -5.94
N GLU A 117 -7.63 6.86 -5.11
CA GLU A 117 -8.78 6.04 -4.73
C GLU A 117 -9.64 5.62 -5.93
N GLU A 118 -9.84 6.51 -6.90
CA GLU A 118 -10.56 6.18 -8.13
C GLU A 118 -9.81 5.12 -8.96
N GLU A 119 -8.48 5.25 -9.06
CA GLU A 119 -7.60 4.36 -9.81
C GLU A 119 -7.59 2.96 -9.20
N ILE A 120 -7.36 2.84 -7.89
CA ILE A 120 -7.36 1.54 -7.22
C ILE A 120 -8.73 0.85 -7.30
N ASN A 121 -9.83 1.59 -7.14
CA ASN A 121 -11.17 1.05 -7.30
C ASN A 121 -11.43 0.56 -8.74
N LYS A 122 -10.90 1.25 -9.76
CA LYS A 122 -10.98 0.85 -11.17
C LYS A 122 -10.17 -0.43 -11.43
N ILE A 123 -8.95 -0.50 -10.91
CA ILE A 123 -8.08 -1.70 -11.00
C ILE A 123 -8.78 -2.90 -10.36
N LEU A 124 -9.28 -2.75 -9.15
CA LEU A 124 -9.95 -3.84 -8.42
C LEU A 124 -11.24 -4.31 -9.11
N ARG A 125 -12.02 -3.38 -9.72
CA ARG A 125 -13.19 -3.77 -10.53
C ARG A 125 -12.79 -4.56 -11.76
N LYS A 126 -11.75 -4.13 -12.51
CA LYS A 126 -11.23 -4.86 -13.67
C LYS A 126 -10.68 -6.24 -13.31
N LYS A 127 -10.13 -6.38 -12.10
CA LYS A 127 -9.69 -7.67 -11.54
C LYS A 127 -10.81 -8.50 -10.91
N CYS A 128 -12.06 -8.03 -10.91
CA CYS A 128 -13.20 -8.66 -10.23
C CYS A 128 -12.97 -8.88 -8.72
N MET A 129 -12.24 -7.99 -8.05
CA MET A 129 -11.86 -8.13 -6.64
C MET A 129 -12.46 -7.07 -5.71
N ARG A 130 -13.03 -5.98 -6.25
CA ARG A 130 -13.52 -4.86 -5.40
C ARG A 130 -14.54 -5.30 -4.33
N HIS A 131 -15.37 -6.27 -4.66
CA HIS A 131 -16.41 -6.79 -3.77
C HIS A 131 -15.87 -7.62 -2.60
N LEU A 132 -14.61 -8.00 -2.62
CA LEU A 132 -13.97 -8.77 -1.55
C LEU A 132 -13.59 -7.89 -0.35
N PHE A 133 -13.55 -6.56 -0.52
CA PHE A 133 -13.13 -5.61 0.51
C PHE A 133 -14.30 -4.76 0.99
N ASP A 134 -14.44 -4.60 2.30
CA ASP A 134 -15.47 -3.75 2.93
C ASP A 134 -15.32 -2.29 2.50
N ALA A 135 -14.07 -1.78 2.50
CA ALA A 135 -13.75 -0.50 1.88
C ALA A 135 -12.33 -0.48 1.32
N VAL A 136 -12.11 0.45 0.37
CA VAL A 136 -10.83 0.68 -0.30
C VAL A 136 -10.54 2.17 -0.21
N PHE A 137 -9.38 2.50 0.34
CA PHE A 137 -8.90 3.86 0.55
C PHE A 137 -7.62 4.11 -0.24
N GLY A 138 -7.55 5.26 -0.88
CA GLY A 138 -6.42 5.71 -1.68
C GLY A 138 -6.12 7.18 -1.50
N SER A 139 -5.06 7.69 -2.17
CA SER A 139 -4.79 9.12 -2.18
C SER A 139 -5.95 9.91 -2.82
N PRO A 140 -6.15 11.19 -2.48
CA PRO A 140 -5.20 12.09 -1.82
C PRO A 140 -5.12 11.96 -0.29
N ASP A 141 -6.01 11.23 0.35
CA ASP A 141 -5.93 11.02 1.79
C ASP A 141 -4.66 10.25 2.17
N LYS A 142 -4.08 10.60 3.31
CA LYS A 142 -2.94 9.87 3.87
C LYS A 142 -3.41 8.56 4.52
N LYS A 143 -2.52 7.58 4.63
CA LYS A 143 -2.86 6.29 5.25
C LYS A 143 -3.37 6.44 6.69
N GLU A 144 -2.86 7.39 7.46
CA GLU A 144 -3.37 7.69 8.80
C GLU A 144 -4.87 8.04 8.78
N GLN A 145 -5.31 8.86 7.83
CA GLN A 145 -6.73 9.23 7.66
C GLN A 145 -7.58 8.02 7.23
N HIS A 146 -7.00 7.09 6.44
CA HIS A 146 -7.66 5.83 6.12
C HIS A 146 -7.93 5.02 7.39
N PHE A 147 -6.94 4.90 8.29
CA PHE A 147 -7.10 4.20 9.56
C PHE A 147 -8.11 4.89 10.48
N GLU A 148 -8.17 6.21 10.53
CA GLU A 148 -9.22 6.93 11.28
C GLU A 148 -10.62 6.53 10.81
N LYS A 149 -10.84 6.47 9.48
CA LYS A 149 -12.10 6.03 8.89
C LYS A 149 -12.42 4.57 9.21
N ILE A 150 -11.42 3.68 9.12
CA ILE A 150 -11.57 2.25 9.42
C ILE A 150 -11.93 2.05 10.89
N LEU A 151 -11.19 2.67 11.81
CA LEU A 151 -11.44 2.55 13.25
C LEU A 151 -12.81 3.11 13.63
N LYS A 152 -13.22 4.22 13.01
CA LYS A 152 -14.56 4.79 13.23
C LYS A 152 -15.67 3.89 12.70
N SER A 153 -15.51 3.30 11.52
CA SER A 153 -16.54 2.45 10.89
C SER A 153 -16.70 1.10 11.59
N THR A 154 -15.59 0.53 12.08
CA THR A 154 -15.60 -0.78 12.74
C THR A 154 -15.87 -0.71 14.25
N GLY A 155 -15.62 0.43 14.89
CA GLY A 155 -15.66 0.58 16.34
C GLY A 155 -14.59 -0.22 17.08
N LEU A 156 -13.61 -0.78 16.35
CA LEU A 156 -12.54 -1.59 16.93
C LEU A 156 -11.46 -0.71 17.56
N PRO A 157 -10.89 -1.12 18.70
CA PRO A 157 -9.70 -0.48 19.22
C PRO A 157 -8.50 -0.77 18.28
N PRO A 158 -7.54 0.15 18.11
CA PRO A 158 -6.42 -0.01 17.19
C PRO A 158 -5.67 -1.33 17.34
N ARG A 159 -5.46 -1.80 18.56
CA ARG A 159 -4.78 -3.08 18.85
C ARG A 159 -5.47 -4.33 18.28
N ASN A 160 -6.70 -4.23 17.80
CA ASN A 160 -7.42 -5.35 17.14
C ASN A 160 -7.39 -5.26 15.61
N VAL A 161 -6.71 -4.26 15.06
CA VAL A 161 -6.52 -4.08 13.62
C VAL A 161 -5.10 -4.49 13.25
N LEU A 162 -4.94 -5.27 12.19
CA LEU A 162 -3.65 -5.65 11.60
C LEU A 162 -3.46 -4.91 10.28
N PHE A 163 -2.35 -4.21 10.13
CA PHE A 163 -1.91 -3.65 8.86
C PHE A 163 -0.80 -4.51 8.26
N ILE A 164 -0.95 -4.90 7.01
CA ILE A 164 0.03 -5.66 6.23
C ILE A 164 0.60 -4.73 5.17
N GLY A 165 1.90 -4.46 5.25
CA GLY A 165 2.62 -3.55 4.36
C GLY A 165 4.00 -4.09 4.02
N ASP A 166 4.65 -3.55 2.98
CA ASP A 166 5.99 -3.96 2.55
C ASP A 166 7.09 -2.90 2.81
N MET A 167 6.69 -1.65 3.09
CA MET A 167 7.59 -0.52 3.20
C MET A 167 7.77 -0.02 4.65
N PRO A 168 8.94 0.58 5.00
CA PRO A 168 9.13 1.30 6.26
C PRO A 168 8.08 2.37 6.53
N SER A 169 7.59 3.06 5.50
CA SER A 169 6.50 4.04 5.62
C SER A 169 5.22 3.44 6.18
N ASP A 170 4.87 2.19 5.81
CA ASP A 170 3.71 1.48 6.35
C ASP A 170 3.87 1.16 7.82
N TYR A 171 5.08 0.73 8.19
CA TYR A 171 5.42 0.52 9.60
C TYR A 171 5.26 1.80 10.40
N HIS A 172 5.78 2.95 9.92
CA HIS A 172 5.61 4.23 10.60
C HIS A 172 4.15 4.64 10.74
N VAL A 173 3.34 4.50 9.70
CA VAL A 173 1.88 4.71 9.77
C VAL A 173 1.28 3.85 10.88
N SER A 174 1.59 2.55 10.91
CA SER A 174 1.05 1.64 11.93
C SER A 174 1.38 2.08 13.35
N GLN A 175 2.60 2.59 13.59
CA GLN A 175 3.03 3.13 14.89
C GLN A 175 2.25 4.41 15.26
N ASN A 176 2.09 5.33 14.29
CA ASN A 176 1.35 6.57 14.50
C ASN A 176 -0.11 6.31 14.90
N VAL A 177 -0.78 5.37 14.22
CA VAL A 177 -2.19 5.04 14.49
C VAL A 177 -2.36 3.91 15.52
N LYS A 178 -1.25 3.33 16.02
CA LYS A 178 -1.19 2.30 17.09
C LYS A 178 -1.90 0.99 16.75
N VAL A 179 -1.89 0.59 15.47
CA VAL A 179 -2.37 -0.70 15.00
C VAL A 179 -1.23 -1.73 14.98
N ASN A 180 -1.56 -3.03 14.94
CA ASN A 180 -0.52 -4.05 14.73
C ASN A 180 0.01 -3.96 13.31
N PHE A 181 1.29 -4.28 13.13
CA PHE A 181 1.94 -4.34 11.82
C PHE A 181 2.52 -5.73 11.57
N LEU A 182 2.37 -6.20 10.35
CA LEU A 182 3.07 -7.38 9.84
C LEU A 182 3.65 -7.04 8.47
N GLY A 183 4.98 -7.10 8.37
CA GLY A 183 5.66 -6.89 7.10
C GLY A 183 5.43 -8.08 6.15
N TYR A 184 5.11 -7.82 4.89
CA TYR A 184 5.18 -8.82 3.83
C TYR A 184 6.32 -8.46 2.88
N ASN A 185 7.28 -9.37 2.67
CA ASN A 185 8.52 -9.07 1.94
C ASN A 185 9.15 -7.73 2.35
N PHE A 186 9.11 -7.44 3.65
CA PHE A 186 9.37 -6.12 4.22
C PHE A 186 10.74 -5.56 3.80
N ARG A 187 10.73 -4.40 3.15
CA ARG A 187 11.92 -3.75 2.56
C ARG A 187 12.77 -2.98 3.58
N GLY A 188 12.33 -2.92 4.83
CA GLY A 188 13.05 -2.29 5.95
C GLY A 188 13.68 -3.28 6.94
N LYS A 189 13.94 -4.53 6.58
CA LYS A 189 14.44 -5.57 7.50
C LYS A 189 15.76 -5.20 8.19
N GLU A 190 16.65 -4.50 7.49
CA GLU A 190 17.95 -4.09 8.02
C GLU A 190 17.81 -2.96 9.05
N ASP A 191 16.96 -1.96 8.76
CA ASP A 191 16.77 -0.78 9.62
C ASP A 191 15.81 -1.07 10.79
N TYR A 192 14.90 -2.03 10.61
CA TYR A 192 13.86 -2.38 11.58
C TYR A 192 13.87 -3.89 11.89
N PRO A 193 14.94 -4.45 12.48
CA PRO A 193 15.13 -5.90 12.65
C PRO A 193 14.10 -6.55 13.59
N ASN A 194 13.40 -5.77 14.41
CA ASN A 194 12.38 -6.26 15.36
C ASN A 194 10.97 -6.26 14.77
N VAL A 195 10.78 -5.82 13.53
CA VAL A 195 9.47 -5.85 12.88
C VAL A 195 9.13 -7.28 12.47
N GLU A 196 8.00 -7.78 12.97
CA GLU A 196 7.48 -9.09 12.56
C GLU A 196 7.15 -9.06 11.06
N HIS A 197 7.66 -10.04 10.32
CA HIS A 197 7.41 -10.13 8.88
C HIS A 197 7.27 -11.57 8.39
N VAL A 198 6.66 -11.71 7.23
CA VAL A 198 6.49 -12.98 6.52
C VAL A 198 6.92 -12.82 5.06
N ASP A 199 7.47 -13.89 4.49
CA ASP A 199 7.87 -13.94 3.07
C ASP A 199 6.86 -14.75 2.21
N LYS A 200 5.80 -15.26 2.84
CA LYS A 200 4.67 -15.91 2.16
C LYS A 200 3.36 -15.37 2.72
N LEU A 201 2.48 -14.90 1.86
CA LEU A 201 1.17 -14.34 2.30
C LEU A 201 0.33 -15.36 3.08
N LEU A 202 0.40 -16.63 2.76
CA LEU A 202 -0.32 -17.66 3.51
C LEU A 202 0.03 -17.69 5.00
N ASN A 203 1.27 -17.30 5.37
CA ASN A 203 1.68 -17.24 6.78
C ASN A 203 0.95 -16.12 7.58
N VAL A 204 0.26 -15.20 6.89
CA VAL A 204 -0.64 -14.24 7.54
C VAL A 204 -1.75 -14.95 8.30
N LEU A 205 -2.25 -16.09 7.78
CA LEU A 205 -3.28 -16.87 8.45
C LEU A 205 -2.77 -17.45 9.78
N ASP A 206 -1.57 -18.01 9.79
CA ASP A 206 -0.92 -18.55 11.00
C ASP A 206 -0.65 -17.43 12.01
N TYR A 207 -0.22 -16.26 11.53
CA TYR A 207 -0.01 -15.08 12.37
C TYR A 207 -1.32 -14.67 13.07
N ILE A 208 -2.42 -14.56 12.33
CA ILE A 208 -3.73 -14.22 12.90
C ILE A 208 -4.18 -15.28 13.92
N GLU A 209 -4.01 -16.57 13.61
CA GLU A 209 -4.35 -17.66 14.53
C GLU A 209 -3.54 -17.59 15.82
N SER A 210 -2.25 -17.28 15.75
CA SER A 210 -1.36 -17.13 16.93
C SER A 210 -1.79 -15.99 17.86
N ARG A 211 -2.55 -15.02 17.36
CA ARG A 211 -3.07 -13.85 18.09
C ARG A 211 -4.48 -14.07 18.65
N LYS A 212 -5.09 -15.25 18.43
CA LYS A 212 -6.33 -15.60 19.13
C LYS A 212 -6.05 -15.76 20.62
N ALA A 213 -6.83 -15.07 21.45
CA ALA A 213 -6.77 -15.29 22.88
C ALA A 213 -6.99 -16.79 23.15
N ASN A 214 -6.07 -17.41 23.90
CA ASN A 214 -6.21 -18.80 24.35
C ASN A 214 -7.54 -18.95 25.08
N ARG A 215 -8.59 -19.37 24.38
CA ARG A 215 -9.92 -19.59 24.96
C ARG A 215 -9.97 -20.86 25.86
N PHE A 216 -8.87 -21.61 25.93
CA PHE A 216 -8.82 -22.83 26.74
C PHE A 216 -7.52 -22.91 27.56
N LYS A 217 -7.50 -22.27 28.71
CA LYS A 217 -6.77 -22.81 29.89
C LYS A 217 -7.81 -22.93 31.01
N TRP A 218 -8.37 -24.10 31.06
CA TRP A 218 -8.98 -24.63 32.29
C TRP A 218 -7.90 -25.27 33.13
#